data_2156884aa2b250f50c96e9b06a7302f3
#
_entry.id   2156884aa2b250f50c96e9b06a7302f3
#
_cell.length_a   1.000
_cell.length_b   1.000
_cell.length_c   1.000
_cell.angle_alpha   90.00
_cell.angle_beta   90.00
_cell.angle_gamma   90.00
#
_symmetry.space_group_name_H-M   'P 1'
#
loop_
_entity.id
_entity.type
_entity.pdbx_description
1 polymer ?
#
loop_
_entity_poly.entity_id
_entity_poly.type
_entity_poly.pdbx_seq_one_letter_code
_entity_poly.pdbx_strand_id
1 'polypeptide(L)'
;MRQLARTAALAASVATVAIAGSLATSALLGMGASETAQIAASLAPAAVATVVAAVAAPRLLSKASASTRMLAAAVVAIVVALANLAALALNMVVEGHDAKALLILLVYALGAGLTVALALARASAPALARVGRTVEALGEGELSARVGELDAGPEMDSLARTLDDMAERLERIREREHAVETMRKDLITAVSHDLRTPLASLRAMVEAVDDGVVTDPSSLRRYAVEMRKSVGQLSAMVDDLFELSQIEAGAIEVERRRVRLDEIVRLVVTAVEPHAANKGLALRTDLGGAADAPCSPRMTRVFQNLLMNAVRHTPADGSVSVLAKRAGNRIEVAVEDSGDGLADADLERIFEPFYRGDPARSGPGAGLGLALAKRIVEGVGGRISAETKAEGGARFSVLLPVQ
;
A
#
# COMPACT_ATOMS: atom_id res chain seq x y z
N MET A 1 2.53 13.50 -35.35
CA MET A 1 2.32 14.17 -36.65
C MET A 1 1.06 15.04 -36.72
N ARG A 2 -0.13 14.58 -36.31
CA ARG A 2 -1.38 15.38 -36.40
C ARG A 2 -1.39 16.65 -35.53
N GLN A 3 -0.78 16.63 -34.35
CA GLN A 3 -0.70 17.80 -33.46
C GLN A 3 0.23 18.89 -34.01
N LEU A 4 1.27 18.48 -34.65
CA LEU A 4 2.23 19.33 -35.36
C LEU A 4 1.62 20.09 -36.52
N ALA A 5 0.85 19.38 -37.36
CA ALA A 5 0.12 19.99 -38.47
C ALA A 5 -0.91 21.02 -37.96
N ARG A 6 -1.54 20.76 -36.81
CA ARG A 6 -2.49 21.70 -36.19
C ARG A 6 -1.83 22.94 -35.61
N THR A 7 -0.67 22.82 -34.95
CA THR A 7 0.06 23.99 -34.41
C THR A 7 0.64 24.83 -35.54
N ALA A 8 1.20 24.20 -36.55
CA ALA A 8 1.71 24.91 -37.73
C ALA A 8 0.58 25.62 -38.51
N ALA A 9 -0.55 24.96 -38.74
CA ALA A 9 -1.71 25.53 -39.39
C ALA A 9 -2.27 26.73 -38.61
N LEU A 10 -2.33 26.62 -37.29
CA LEU A 10 -2.79 27.72 -36.43
C LEU A 10 -1.81 28.90 -36.45
N ALA A 11 -0.51 28.65 -36.33
CA ALA A 11 0.50 29.70 -36.41
C ALA A 11 0.46 30.41 -37.75
N ALA A 12 0.31 29.65 -38.83
CA ALA A 12 0.12 30.21 -40.18
C ALA A 12 -1.15 31.06 -40.31
N SER A 13 -2.29 30.55 -39.75
CA SER A 13 -3.55 31.30 -39.81
C SER A 13 -3.50 32.62 -39.03
N VAL A 14 -2.89 32.64 -37.84
CA VAL A 14 -2.74 33.88 -37.06
C VAL A 14 -1.77 34.84 -37.72
N ALA A 15 -0.67 34.35 -38.28
CA ALA A 15 0.26 35.19 -39.06
C ALA A 15 -0.44 35.80 -40.29
N THR A 16 -1.27 35.02 -40.98
CA THR A 16 -2.07 35.52 -42.14
C THR A 16 -3.07 36.59 -41.67
N VAL A 17 -3.75 36.39 -40.54
CA VAL A 17 -4.68 37.39 -39.99
C VAL A 17 -3.94 38.66 -39.57
N ALA A 18 -2.73 38.54 -38.98
CA ALA A 18 -1.92 39.67 -38.59
C ALA A 18 -1.46 40.49 -39.82
N ILE A 19 -1.03 39.83 -40.90
CA ILE A 19 -0.68 40.46 -42.15
C ILE A 19 -1.92 41.13 -42.78
N ALA A 20 -3.04 40.45 -42.87
CA ALA A 20 -4.29 40.98 -43.41
C ALA A 20 -4.78 42.18 -42.59
N GLY A 21 -4.68 42.14 -41.29
CA GLY A 21 -4.99 43.25 -40.38
C GLY A 21 -4.07 44.47 -40.64
N SER A 22 -2.78 44.22 -40.82
CA SER A 22 -1.81 45.26 -41.14
C SER A 22 -2.10 45.93 -42.48
N LEU A 23 -2.46 45.13 -43.50
CA LEU A 23 -2.85 45.65 -44.83
C LEU A 23 -4.16 46.43 -44.78
N ALA A 24 -5.15 45.96 -44.01
CA ALA A 24 -6.41 46.65 -43.80
C ALA A 24 -6.19 47.99 -43.08
N THR A 25 -5.30 48.04 -42.11
CA THR A 25 -4.92 49.27 -41.38
C THR A 25 -4.22 50.24 -42.30
N SER A 26 -3.34 49.76 -43.19
CA SER A 26 -2.68 50.57 -44.23
C SER A 26 -3.68 51.24 -45.20
N ALA A 27 -4.68 50.48 -45.66
CA ALA A 27 -5.76 50.96 -46.48
C ALA A 27 -6.63 52.01 -45.77
N LEU A 28 -6.97 51.81 -44.51
CA LEU A 28 -7.73 52.75 -43.69
C LEU A 28 -6.98 54.07 -43.44
N LEU A 29 -5.65 53.99 -43.38
CA LEU A 29 -4.79 55.19 -43.22
C LEU A 29 -4.52 55.94 -44.53
N GLY A 30 -5.08 55.48 -45.66
CA GLY A 30 -5.00 56.15 -46.96
C GLY A 30 -3.61 56.09 -47.62
N MET A 31 -2.85 55.00 -47.28
CA MET A 31 -1.51 54.81 -47.92
C MET A 31 -1.65 54.33 -49.35
N GLY A 32 -0.70 54.74 -50.20
CA GLY A 32 -0.66 54.39 -51.63
C GLY A 32 -0.36 52.88 -51.83
N ALA A 33 -0.75 52.35 -52.98
CA ALA A 33 -0.55 50.92 -53.31
C ALA A 33 0.94 50.51 -53.31
N SER A 34 1.85 51.42 -53.72
CA SER A 34 3.29 51.19 -53.67
C SER A 34 3.86 51.08 -52.24
N GLU A 35 3.39 51.96 -51.38
CA GLU A 35 3.78 51.96 -49.93
C GLU A 35 3.27 50.72 -49.22
N THR A 36 2.02 50.35 -49.48
CA THR A 36 1.40 49.11 -48.91
C THR A 36 2.17 47.88 -49.39
N ALA A 37 2.61 47.83 -50.66
CA ALA A 37 3.40 46.73 -51.19
C ALA A 37 4.80 46.62 -50.51
N GLN A 38 5.46 47.77 -50.28
CA GLN A 38 6.75 47.83 -49.58
C GLN A 38 6.63 47.35 -48.14
N ILE A 39 5.61 47.78 -47.43
CA ILE A 39 5.34 47.30 -46.05
C ILE A 39 5.06 45.79 -46.02
N ALA A 40 4.25 45.28 -46.95
CA ALA A 40 3.99 43.84 -47.04
C ALA A 40 5.29 43.06 -47.34
N ALA A 41 6.14 43.52 -48.19
CA ALA A 41 7.43 42.92 -48.51
C ALA A 41 8.39 42.90 -47.31
N SER A 42 8.38 43.94 -46.47
CA SER A 42 9.22 44.05 -45.28
C SER A 42 8.69 43.14 -44.12
N LEU A 43 7.38 42.90 -44.02
CA LEU A 43 6.75 42.05 -43.02
C LEU A 43 6.84 40.56 -43.36
N ALA A 44 6.99 40.17 -44.61
CA ALA A 44 7.01 38.76 -45.04
C ALA A 44 8.11 37.91 -44.35
N PRO A 45 9.38 38.34 -44.28
CA PRO A 45 10.44 37.59 -43.58
C PRO A 45 10.15 37.43 -42.07
N ALA A 46 9.62 38.48 -41.47
CA ALA A 46 9.27 38.47 -40.04
C ALA A 46 8.08 37.54 -39.74
N ALA A 47 7.10 37.46 -40.64
CA ALA A 47 6.00 36.50 -40.56
C ALA A 47 6.51 35.06 -40.62
N VAL A 48 7.42 34.76 -41.55
CA VAL A 48 8.06 33.43 -41.65
C VAL A 48 8.83 33.12 -40.38
N ALA A 49 9.63 34.04 -39.83
CA ALA A 49 10.37 33.87 -38.59
C ALA A 49 9.43 33.59 -37.39
N THR A 50 8.29 34.30 -37.31
CA THR A 50 7.28 34.11 -36.27
C THR A 50 6.66 32.70 -36.33
N VAL A 51 6.30 32.23 -37.53
CA VAL A 51 5.75 30.87 -37.73
C VAL A 51 6.78 29.81 -37.35
N VAL A 52 8.04 30.00 -37.81
CA VAL A 52 9.14 29.09 -37.44
C VAL A 52 9.36 29.08 -35.93
N ALA A 53 9.39 30.24 -35.28
CA ALA A 53 9.52 30.32 -33.81
C ALA A 53 8.36 29.66 -33.09
N ALA A 54 7.10 29.85 -33.50
CA ALA A 54 5.91 29.26 -32.91
C ALA A 54 5.88 27.72 -33.03
N VAL A 55 6.48 27.17 -34.09
CA VAL A 55 6.58 25.71 -34.32
C VAL A 55 7.79 25.09 -33.61
N ALA A 56 8.93 25.82 -33.62
CA ALA A 56 10.18 25.31 -33.05
C ALA A 56 10.28 25.47 -31.53
N ALA A 57 9.78 26.59 -30.96
CA ALA A 57 9.90 26.88 -29.54
C ALA A 57 9.28 25.77 -28.62
N PRO A 58 8.08 25.24 -28.88
CA PRO A 58 7.53 24.15 -28.06
C PRO A 58 8.37 22.88 -28.06
N ARG A 59 9.09 22.60 -29.14
CA ARG A 59 9.96 21.42 -29.26
C ARG A 59 11.30 21.61 -28.57
N LEU A 60 11.94 22.72 -28.80
CA LEU A 60 13.25 23.06 -28.21
C LEU A 60 13.13 23.20 -26.69
N LEU A 61 11.97 23.65 -26.22
CA LEU A 61 11.70 23.91 -24.83
C LEU A 61 10.87 22.79 -24.14
N SER A 62 10.63 21.66 -24.81
CA SER A 62 9.81 20.57 -24.26
C SER A 62 10.32 20.07 -22.91
N LYS A 63 11.64 20.02 -22.73
CA LYS A 63 12.33 19.61 -21.50
C LYS A 63 12.63 20.76 -20.53
N ALA A 64 12.29 21.99 -20.89
CA ALA A 64 12.53 23.14 -20.05
C ALA A 64 11.41 23.34 -19.02
N SER A 65 11.73 23.98 -17.89
CA SER A 65 10.78 24.36 -16.85
C SER A 65 9.65 25.25 -17.39
N ALA A 66 8.49 25.24 -16.72
CA ALA A 66 7.38 26.13 -17.13
C ALA A 66 7.77 27.61 -17.09
N SER A 67 8.54 27.99 -16.07
CA SER A 67 9.11 29.35 -15.96
C SER A 67 10.06 29.68 -17.09
N THR A 68 10.95 28.75 -17.46
CA THR A 68 11.87 28.92 -18.59
C THR A 68 11.12 29.03 -19.93
N ARG A 69 10.05 28.26 -20.11
CA ARG A 69 9.18 28.35 -21.30
C ARG A 69 8.48 29.69 -21.39
N MET A 70 7.91 30.20 -20.29
CA MET A 70 7.28 31.52 -20.25
C MET A 70 8.28 32.63 -20.53
N LEU A 71 9.46 32.56 -19.91
CA LEU A 71 10.54 33.54 -20.16
C LEU A 71 11.00 33.50 -21.62
N ALA A 72 11.24 32.32 -22.16
CA ALA A 72 11.65 32.15 -23.55
C ALA A 72 10.57 32.66 -24.53
N ALA A 73 9.29 32.44 -24.26
CA ALA A 73 8.19 32.98 -25.04
C ALA A 73 8.19 34.50 -25.03
N ALA A 74 8.36 35.11 -23.85
CA ALA A 74 8.45 36.57 -23.73
C ALA A 74 9.68 37.13 -24.48
N VAL A 75 10.85 36.49 -24.36
CA VAL A 75 12.07 36.87 -25.05
C VAL A 75 11.90 36.76 -26.56
N VAL A 76 11.34 35.65 -27.06
CA VAL A 76 11.07 35.47 -28.49
C VAL A 76 10.11 36.54 -29.02
N ALA A 77 9.04 36.84 -28.28
CA ALA A 77 8.09 37.88 -28.65
C ALA A 77 8.76 39.27 -28.72
N ILE A 78 9.61 39.58 -27.74
CA ILE A 78 10.38 40.84 -27.72
C ILE A 78 11.37 40.88 -28.89
N VAL A 79 12.13 39.81 -29.14
CA VAL A 79 13.10 39.74 -30.24
C VAL A 79 12.41 39.90 -31.60
N VAL A 80 11.27 39.23 -31.79
CA VAL A 80 10.46 39.38 -33.01
C VAL A 80 9.94 40.82 -33.16
N ALA A 81 9.46 41.44 -32.08
CA ALA A 81 9.00 42.82 -32.10
C ALA A 81 10.16 43.81 -32.45
N LEU A 82 11.33 43.63 -31.83
CA LEU A 82 12.51 44.45 -32.09
C LEU A 82 13.07 44.24 -33.51
N ALA A 83 13.10 43.01 -34.01
CA ALA A 83 13.52 42.71 -35.37
C ALA A 83 12.60 43.37 -36.42
N ASN A 84 11.28 43.35 -36.15
CA ASN A 84 10.31 44.05 -37.00
C ASN A 84 10.50 45.58 -36.96
N LEU A 85 10.74 46.13 -35.76
CA LEU A 85 11.02 47.57 -35.59
C LEU A 85 12.30 47.96 -36.33
N ALA A 86 13.37 47.19 -36.20
CA ALA A 86 14.64 47.44 -36.90
C ALA A 86 14.49 47.32 -38.41
N ALA A 87 13.79 46.32 -38.95
CA ALA A 87 13.53 46.14 -40.35
C ALA A 87 12.76 47.36 -40.93
N LEU A 88 11.81 47.89 -40.20
CA LEU A 88 11.08 49.09 -40.60
C LEU A 88 11.94 50.29 -40.51
N ALA A 89 12.72 50.54 -39.49
CA ALA A 89 13.59 51.65 -39.30
C ALA A 89 14.67 51.72 -40.40
N LEU A 90 15.19 50.58 -40.89
CA LEU A 90 16.14 50.46 -41.96
C LEU A 90 15.55 50.77 -43.37
N ASN A 91 14.23 50.57 -43.52
CA ASN A 91 13.53 50.80 -44.77
C ASN A 91 12.87 52.22 -44.89
N MET A 92 12.84 52.97 -43.78
CA MET A 92 12.22 54.28 -43.71
C MET A 92 13.29 55.36 -43.91
N VAL A 93 13.24 56.03 -45.07
CA VAL A 93 13.80 57.38 -45.23
C VAL A 93 12.79 58.36 -44.62
N VAL A 94 13.21 59.07 -43.59
CA VAL A 94 12.42 59.90 -42.68
C VAL A 94 11.67 61.00 -43.46
N GLU A 95 10.37 60.80 -43.68
CA GLU A 95 9.42 61.88 -43.93
C GLU A 95 8.00 61.49 -43.48
N GLY A 96 7.38 62.29 -42.65
CA GLY A 96 5.94 62.49 -42.40
C GLY A 96 4.97 61.34 -42.21
N HIS A 97 5.37 60.09 -42.49
CA HIS A 97 4.51 58.87 -42.43
C HIS A 97 4.81 57.93 -41.24
N ASP A 98 5.76 58.31 -40.38
CA ASP A 98 6.37 57.46 -39.34
C ASP A 98 5.36 56.92 -38.29
N ALA A 99 4.37 57.74 -37.92
CA ALA A 99 3.34 57.31 -36.95
C ALA A 99 2.41 56.22 -37.49
N LYS A 100 2.09 56.23 -38.80
CA LYS A 100 1.22 55.22 -39.41
C LYS A 100 1.94 53.91 -39.55
N ALA A 101 3.24 53.93 -39.93
CA ALA A 101 4.06 52.73 -40.00
C ALA A 101 4.31 52.10 -38.64
N LEU A 102 4.53 52.90 -37.59
CA LEU A 102 4.62 52.44 -36.22
C LEU A 102 3.33 51.72 -35.74
N LEU A 103 2.15 52.26 -36.07
CA LEU A 103 0.87 51.63 -35.71
C LEU A 103 0.70 50.25 -36.40
N ILE A 104 1.06 50.16 -37.70
CA ILE A 104 0.99 48.89 -38.43
C ILE A 104 1.93 47.87 -37.82
N LEU A 105 3.13 48.26 -37.43
CA LEU A 105 4.11 47.41 -36.79
C LEU A 105 3.65 46.94 -35.42
N LEU A 106 3.01 47.83 -34.63
CA LEU A 106 2.47 47.48 -33.32
C LEU A 106 1.38 46.39 -33.44
N VAL A 107 0.46 46.55 -34.42
CA VAL A 107 -0.59 45.55 -34.69
C VAL A 107 0.02 44.20 -35.07
N TYR A 108 1.04 44.20 -35.92
CA TYR A 108 1.75 42.98 -36.31
C TYR A 108 2.48 42.35 -35.13
N ALA A 109 3.23 43.12 -34.35
CA ALA A 109 3.95 42.62 -33.18
C ALA A 109 3.01 42.01 -32.11
N LEU A 110 1.83 42.63 -31.90
CA LEU A 110 0.81 42.11 -31.01
C LEU A 110 0.28 40.75 -31.50
N GLY A 111 -0.02 40.63 -32.80
CA GLY A 111 -0.46 39.38 -33.44
C GLY A 111 0.61 38.30 -33.37
N ALA A 112 1.86 38.61 -33.61
CA ALA A 112 2.98 37.69 -33.51
C ALA A 112 3.21 37.21 -32.08
N GLY A 113 3.18 38.11 -31.10
CA GLY A 113 3.26 37.74 -29.66
C GLY A 113 2.12 36.84 -29.21
N LEU A 114 0.88 37.16 -29.62
CA LEU A 114 -0.30 36.33 -29.32
C LEU A 114 -0.17 34.92 -29.93
N THR A 115 0.38 34.80 -31.14
CA THR A 115 0.60 33.49 -31.81
C THR A 115 1.53 32.60 -30.99
N VAL A 116 2.64 33.12 -30.51
CA VAL A 116 3.61 32.37 -29.70
C VAL A 116 3.01 32.00 -28.39
N ALA A 117 2.31 32.93 -27.71
CA ALA A 117 1.65 32.68 -26.43
C ALA A 117 0.58 31.57 -26.53
N LEU A 118 -0.28 31.62 -27.57
CA LEU A 118 -1.29 30.59 -27.82
C LEU A 118 -0.67 29.22 -28.14
N ALA A 119 0.43 29.18 -28.89
CA ALA A 119 1.14 27.94 -29.23
C ALA A 119 1.69 27.27 -27.93
N LEU A 120 2.29 28.06 -27.04
CA LEU A 120 2.78 27.55 -25.75
C LEU A 120 1.66 27.11 -24.81
N ALA A 121 0.59 27.89 -24.69
CA ALA A 121 -0.56 27.55 -23.89
C ALA A 121 -1.18 26.21 -24.33
N ARG A 122 -1.34 26.03 -25.66
CA ARG A 122 -1.86 24.77 -26.21
C ARG A 122 -0.92 23.58 -26.05
N ALA A 123 0.39 23.80 -25.99
CA ALA A 123 1.35 22.74 -25.75
C ALA A 123 1.23 22.17 -24.32
N SER A 124 0.82 22.99 -23.35
CA SER A 124 0.69 22.57 -21.93
C SER A 124 -0.71 22.07 -21.54
N ALA A 125 -1.73 22.46 -22.31
CA ALA A 125 -3.13 22.11 -21.99
C ALA A 125 -3.41 20.60 -21.90
N PRO A 126 -2.88 19.72 -22.77
CA PRO A 126 -3.11 18.28 -22.70
C PRO A 126 -2.55 17.64 -21.42
N ALA A 127 -1.41 18.12 -20.95
CA ALA A 127 -0.77 17.64 -19.72
C ALA A 127 -1.64 17.97 -18.50
N LEU A 128 -2.12 19.21 -18.39
CA LEU A 128 -3.04 19.61 -17.32
C LEU A 128 -4.35 18.82 -17.36
N ALA A 129 -4.93 18.61 -18.53
CA ALA A 129 -6.15 17.86 -18.71
C ALA A 129 -5.97 16.36 -18.32
N ARG A 130 -4.77 15.81 -18.54
CA ARG A 130 -4.44 14.45 -18.12
C ARG A 130 -4.35 14.35 -16.60
N VAL A 131 -3.64 15.27 -15.95
CA VAL A 131 -3.56 15.38 -14.50
C VAL A 131 -4.98 15.50 -13.90
N GLY A 132 -5.80 16.42 -14.43
CA GLY A 132 -7.18 16.61 -13.95
C GLY A 132 -8.02 15.33 -14.01
N ARG A 133 -8.00 14.62 -15.15
CA ARG A 133 -8.74 13.35 -15.31
C ARG A 133 -8.25 12.26 -14.35
N THR A 134 -6.94 12.15 -14.14
CA THR A 134 -6.40 11.16 -13.21
C THR A 134 -6.80 11.48 -11.76
N VAL A 135 -6.79 12.76 -11.37
CA VAL A 135 -7.24 13.19 -10.04
C VAL A 135 -8.73 12.91 -9.86
N GLU A 136 -9.55 13.14 -10.89
CA GLU A 136 -10.98 12.86 -10.87
C GLU A 136 -11.24 11.35 -10.75
N ALA A 137 -10.56 10.51 -11.55
CA ALA A 137 -10.62 9.06 -11.45
C ALA A 137 -10.21 8.53 -10.06
N LEU A 138 -9.13 9.07 -9.48
CA LEU A 138 -8.70 8.75 -8.11
C LEU A 138 -9.77 9.15 -7.07
N GLY A 139 -10.43 10.30 -7.27
CA GLY A 139 -11.53 10.76 -6.43
C GLY A 139 -12.78 9.88 -6.52
N GLU A 140 -13.02 9.27 -7.66
CA GLU A 140 -14.11 8.29 -7.88
C GLU A 140 -13.75 6.88 -7.37
N GLY A 141 -12.52 6.68 -6.88
CA GLY A 141 -12.06 5.42 -6.29
C GLY A 141 -11.33 4.48 -7.26
N GLU A 142 -11.02 4.92 -8.47
CA GLU A 142 -10.17 4.19 -9.42
C GLU A 142 -8.68 4.40 -9.05
N LEU A 143 -8.23 3.72 -7.99
CA LEU A 143 -6.88 3.91 -7.42
C LEU A 143 -5.75 3.41 -8.32
N SER A 144 -6.06 2.63 -9.36
CA SER A 144 -5.11 2.16 -10.37
C SER A 144 -4.78 3.23 -11.44
N ALA A 145 -5.54 4.33 -11.48
CA ALA A 145 -5.29 5.42 -12.42
C ALA A 145 -3.93 6.07 -12.16
N ARG A 146 -3.19 6.33 -13.24
CA ARG A 146 -1.85 6.96 -13.19
C ARG A 146 -1.77 8.07 -14.21
N VAL A 147 -1.06 9.13 -13.87
CA VAL A 147 -0.76 10.24 -14.79
C VAL A 147 0.27 9.79 -15.82
N GLY A 148 1.31 9.10 -15.39
CA GLY A 148 2.43 8.68 -16.22
C GLY A 148 3.27 9.87 -16.69
N GLU A 149 4.15 9.62 -17.65
CA GLU A 149 5.01 10.67 -18.24
C GLU A 149 4.19 11.66 -19.05
N LEU A 150 4.36 12.97 -18.75
CA LEU A 150 3.61 14.04 -19.40
C LEU A 150 4.35 14.71 -20.55
N ASP A 151 5.69 14.57 -20.60
CA ASP A 151 6.59 15.26 -21.56
C ASP A 151 6.28 16.77 -21.67
N ALA A 152 5.94 17.36 -20.53
CA ALA A 152 5.47 18.74 -20.42
C ALA A 152 6.39 19.64 -19.58
N GLY A 153 7.58 19.15 -19.24
CA GLY A 153 8.63 19.81 -18.47
C GLY A 153 8.78 19.29 -17.06
N PRO A 154 9.94 19.58 -16.45
CA PRO A 154 10.34 18.93 -15.19
C PRO A 154 9.37 19.17 -14.05
N GLU A 155 8.67 20.30 -14.00
CA GLU A 155 7.67 20.59 -12.95
C GLU A 155 6.42 19.72 -13.12
N MET A 156 5.94 19.53 -14.36
CA MET A 156 4.78 18.69 -14.66
C MET A 156 5.11 17.21 -14.44
N ASP A 157 6.30 16.77 -14.83
CA ASP A 157 6.77 15.41 -14.60
C ASP A 157 6.98 15.13 -13.10
N SER A 158 7.42 16.15 -12.33
CA SER A 158 7.50 16.04 -10.87
C SER A 158 6.12 15.93 -10.22
N LEU A 159 5.16 16.73 -10.70
CA LEU A 159 3.77 16.66 -10.23
C LEU A 159 3.14 15.29 -10.56
N ALA A 160 3.36 14.80 -11.78
CA ALA A 160 2.86 13.49 -12.21
C ALA A 160 3.39 12.36 -11.30
N ARG A 161 4.71 12.35 -11.05
CA ARG A 161 5.33 11.36 -10.12
C ARG A 161 4.76 11.44 -8.72
N THR A 162 4.58 12.65 -8.19
CA THR A 162 4.02 12.84 -6.84
C THR A 162 2.58 12.31 -6.76
N LEU A 163 1.78 12.51 -7.80
CA LEU A 163 0.41 11.99 -7.88
C LEU A 163 0.39 10.47 -8.02
N ASP A 164 1.28 9.91 -8.85
CA ASP A 164 1.39 8.46 -9.03
C ASP A 164 1.86 7.76 -7.74
N ASP A 165 2.82 8.36 -7.01
CA ASP A 165 3.25 7.88 -5.68
C ASP A 165 2.10 7.95 -4.65
N MET A 166 1.29 9.01 -4.70
CA MET A 166 0.12 9.14 -3.82
C MET A 166 -0.94 8.07 -4.15
N ALA A 167 -1.22 7.86 -5.43
CA ALA A 167 -2.14 6.81 -5.88
C ALA A 167 -1.69 5.42 -5.42
N GLU A 168 -0.41 5.08 -5.56
CA GLU A 168 0.15 3.81 -5.08
C GLU A 168 0.04 3.65 -3.56
N ARG A 169 0.21 4.73 -2.80
CA ARG A 169 0.02 4.68 -1.34
C ARG A 169 -1.44 4.45 -0.96
N LEU A 170 -2.37 5.13 -1.65
CA LEU A 170 -3.81 4.94 -1.42
C LEU A 170 -4.25 3.52 -1.76
N GLU A 171 -3.78 2.96 -2.88
CA GLU A 171 -4.06 1.59 -3.29
C GLU A 171 -3.58 0.59 -2.22
N ARG A 172 -2.34 0.73 -1.73
CA ARG A 172 -1.79 -0.10 -0.64
C ARG A 172 -2.57 0.03 0.68
N ILE A 173 -3.03 1.22 1.02
CA ILE A 173 -3.86 1.43 2.22
C ILE A 173 -5.19 0.69 2.06
N ARG A 174 -5.84 0.83 0.90
CA ARG A 174 -7.12 0.18 0.60
C ARG A 174 -7.02 -1.35 0.62
N GLU A 175 -5.95 -1.90 0.03
CA GLU A 175 -5.68 -3.33 0.07
C GLU A 175 -5.54 -3.85 1.51
N ARG A 176 -4.82 -3.11 2.35
CA ARG A 176 -4.68 -3.44 3.78
C ARG A 176 -6.00 -3.38 4.52
N GLU A 177 -6.80 -2.34 4.30
CA GLU A 177 -8.14 -2.21 4.88
C GLU A 177 -9.04 -3.37 4.46
N HIS A 178 -9.04 -3.73 3.19
CA HIS A 178 -9.80 -4.88 2.70
C HIS A 178 -9.31 -6.21 3.30
N ALA A 179 -8.01 -6.41 3.42
CA ALA A 179 -7.45 -7.61 4.04
C ALA A 179 -7.87 -7.73 5.52
N VAL A 180 -7.83 -6.61 6.27
CA VAL A 180 -8.27 -6.57 7.68
C VAL A 180 -9.77 -6.83 7.80
N GLU A 181 -10.59 -6.23 6.94
CA GLU A 181 -12.05 -6.43 6.98
C GLU A 181 -12.45 -7.87 6.60
N THR A 182 -11.76 -8.46 5.62
CA THR A 182 -11.97 -9.88 5.25
C THR A 182 -11.58 -10.78 6.41
N MET A 183 -10.40 -10.58 6.99
CA MET A 183 -9.95 -11.34 8.16
C MET A 183 -10.93 -11.23 9.33
N ARG A 184 -11.49 -10.04 9.58
CA ARG A 184 -12.50 -9.83 10.62
C ARG A 184 -13.79 -10.60 10.36
N LYS A 185 -14.27 -10.66 9.12
CA LYS A 185 -15.46 -11.42 8.74
C LYS A 185 -15.22 -12.92 8.89
N ASP A 186 -14.08 -13.41 8.44
CA ASP A 186 -13.69 -14.80 8.55
C ASP A 186 -13.58 -15.21 10.03
N LEU A 187 -12.97 -14.35 10.86
CA LEU A 187 -12.88 -14.50 12.30
C LEU A 187 -14.26 -14.67 12.95
N ILE A 188 -15.21 -13.77 12.68
CA ILE A 188 -16.58 -13.83 13.24
C ILE A 188 -17.28 -15.11 12.81
N THR A 189 -17.12 -15.51 11.55
CA THR A 189 -17.75 -16.71 10.98
C THR A 189 -17.20 -17.97 11.64
N ALA A 190 -15.89 -18.10 11.76
CA ALA A 190 -15.23 -19.26 12.37
C ALA A 190 -15.53 -19.37 13.88
N VAL A 191 -15.48 -18.24 14.62
CA VAL A 191 -15.86 -18.20 16.04
C VAL A 191 -17.31 -18.67 16.22
N SER A 192 -18.22 -18.17 15.40
CA SER A 192 -19.64 -18.53 15.50
C SER A 192 -19.87 -20.02 15.27
N HIS A 193 -19.14 -20.61 14.31
CA HIS A 193 -19.21 -22.05 14.04
C HIS A 193 -18.65 -22.87 15.21
N ASP A 194 -17.48 -22.51 15.72
CA ASP A 194 -16.78 -23.28 16.74
C ASP A 194 -17.40 -23.14 18.14
N LEU A 195 -18.09 -22.03 18.42
CA LEU A 195 -18.92 -21.89 19.62
C LEU A 195 -20.21 -22.69 19.54
N ARG A 196 -20.82 -22.80 18.34
CA ARG A 196 -22.11 -23.50 18.17
C ARG A 196 -22.01 -24.99 18.47
N THR A 197 -20.91 -25.63 18.09
CA THR A 197 -20.73 -27.08 18.24
C THR A 197 -20.73 -27.53 19.71
N PRO A 198 -19.87 -27.00 20.62
CA PRO A 198 -19.90 -27.36 22.03
C PRO A 198 -21.19 -26.92 22.73
N LEU A 199 -21.79 -25.79 22.31
CA LEU A 199 -23.06 -25.31 22.85
C LEU A 199 -24.22 -26.25 22.49
N ALA A 200 -24.29 -26.74 21.24
CA ALA A 200 -25.30 -27.71 20.83
C ALA A 200 -25.16 -29.03 21.57
N SER A 201 -23.92 -29.51 21.76
CA SER A 201 -23.66 -30.72 22.56
C SER A 201 -24.05 -30.54 24.01
N LEU A 202 -23.73 -29.40 24.63
CA LEU A 202 -24.10 -29.07 26.00
C LEU A 202 -25.62 -29.03 26.14
N ARG A 203 -26.32 -28.38 25.21
CA ARG A 203 -27.78 -28.29 25.19
C ARG A 203 -28.41 -29.66 25.08
N ALA A 204 -27.96 -30.52 24.17
CA ALA A 204 -28.49 -31.88 24.02
C ALA A 204 -28.30 -32.73 25.28
N MET A 205 -27.15 -32.57 25.98
CA MET A 205 -26.90 -33.25 27.24
C MET A 205 -27.85 -32.77 28.37
N VAL A 206 -28.10 -31.44 28.42
CA VAL A 206 -29.05 -30.87 29.41
C VAL A 206 -30.46 -31.35 29.12
N GLU A 207 -30.93 -31.30 27.87
CA GLU A 207 -32.25 -31.77 27.43
C GLU A 207 -32.44 -33.26 27.76
N ALA A 208 -31.43 -34.11 27.51
CA ALA A 208 -31.50 -35.54 27.81
C ALA A 208 -31.61 -35.83 29.33
N VAL A 209 -31.06 -34.98 30.16
CA VAL A 209 -31.20 -35.09 31.63
C VAL A 209 -32.56 -34.57 32.08
N ASP A 210 -33.03 -33.45 31.55
CA ASP A 210 -34.30 -32.80 31.89
C ASP A 210 -35.51 -33.65 31.47
N ASP A 211 -35.44 -34.23 30.28
CA ASP A 211 -36.49 -35.14 29.73
C ASP A 211 -36.48 -36.54 30.39
N GLY A 212 -35.60 -36.80 31.36
CA GLY A 212 -35.51 -38.06 32.04
C GLY A 212 -35.02 -39.24 31.20
N VAL A 213 -34.40 -38.96 30.03
CA VAL A 213 -33.80 -39.99 29.16
C VAL A 213 -32.54 -40.59 29.82
N VAL A 214 -31.85 -39.81 30.64
CA VAL A 214 -30.67 -40.23 31.40
C VAL A 214 -30.98 -40.09 32.88
N THR A 215 -31.22 -41.25 33.54
CA THR A 215 -31.61 -41.29 34.97
C THR A 215 -30.63 -42.05 35.82
N ASP A 216 -29.78 -42.91 35.24
CA ASP A 216 -28.83 -43.69 36.01
C ASP A 216 -27.65 -42.83 36.52
N PRO A 217 -27.19 -43.08 37.77
CA PRO A 217 -26.16 -42.25 38.40
C PRO A 217 -24.81 -42.24 37.66
N SER A 218 -24.48 -43.31 36.94
CA SER A 218 -23.21 -43.44 36.21
C SER A 218 -23.22 -42.56 34.94
N SER A 219 -24.31 -42.59 34.18
CA SER A 219 -24.51 -41.74 32.99
C SER A 219 -24.65 -40.25 33.36
N LEU A 220 -25.36 -39.93 34.47
CA LEU A 220 -25.43 -38.56 34.98
C LEU A 220 -24.04 -37.98 35.31
N ARG A 221 -23.19 -38.79 35.98
CA ARG A 221 -21.80 -38.38 36.26
C ARG A 221 -20.98 -38.15 34.97
N ARG A 222 -21.11 -39.03 34.01
CA ARG A 222 -20.44 -38.91 32.70
C ARG A 222 -20.88 -37.64 31.99
N TYR A 223 -22.20 -37.36 31.94
CA TYR A 223 -22.73 -36.13 31.31
C TYR A 223 -22.24 -34.88 32.05
N ALA A 224 -22.23 -34.87 33.38
CA ALA A 224 -21.71 -33.75 34.18
C ALA A 224 -20.21 -33.47 33.88
N VAL A 225 -19.41 -34.51 33.64
CA VAL A 225 -18.00 -34.39 33.27
C VAL A 225 -17.88 -33.77 31.86
N GLU A 226 -18.64 -34.26 30.88
CA GLU A 226 -18.62 -33.77 29.51
C GLU A 226 -19.18 -32.35 29.41
N MET A 227 -20.23 -32.00 30.15
CA MET A 227 -20.75 -30.62 30.24
C MET A 227 -19.68 -29.67 30.79
N ARG A 228 -18.99 -30.05 31.87
CA ARG A 228 -17.91 -29.25 32.46
C ARG A 228 -16.77 -29.05 31.49
N LYS A 229 -16.40 -30.04 30.69
CA LYS A 229 -15.40 -29.97 29.66
C LYS A 229 -15.82 -29.00 28.54
N SER A 230 -17.09 -29.07 28.10
CA SER A 230 -17.63 -28.17 27.09
C SER A 230 -17.66 -26.71 27.57
N VAL A 231 -18.05 -26.46 28.83
CA VAL A 231 -18.01 -25.12 29.44
C VAL A 231 -16.56 -24.61 29.51
N GLY A 232 -15.61 -25.46 29.93
CA GLY A 232 -14.20 -25.07 29.95
C GLY A 232 -13.64 -24.72 28.57
N GLN A 233 -14.04 -25.46 27.54
CA GLN A 233 -13.67 -25.16 26.16
C GLN A 233 -14.25 -23.82 25.68
N LEU A 234 -15.53 -23.55 25.96
CA LEU A 234 -16.17 -22.29 25.64
C LEU A 234 -15.50 -21.10 26.34
N SER A 235 -15.18 -21.24 27.64
CA SER A 235 -14.46 -20.18 28.37
C SER A 235 -13.10 -19.90 27.77
N ALA A 236 -12.33 -20.94 27.47
CA ALA A 236 -11.02 -20.77 26.84
C ALA A 236 -11.10 -20.07 25.46
N MET A 237 -12.13 -20.37 24.64
CA MET A 237 -12.34 -19.69 23.37
C MET A 237 -12.66 -18.20 23.53
N VAL A 238 -13.48 -17.86 24.54
CA VAL A 238 -13.83 -16.47 24.84
C VAL A 238 -12.58 -15.70 25.31
N ASP A 239 -11.78 -16.32 26.18
CA ASP A 239 -10.53 -15.73 26.67
C ASP A 239 -9.52 -15.50 25.52
N ASP A 240 -9.36 -16.48 24.62
CA ASP A 240 -8.50 -16.38 23.44
C ASP A 240 -8.96 -15.24 22.51
N LEU A 241 -10.28 -15.12 22.28
CA LEU A 241 -10.86 -14.07 21.44
C LEU A 241 -10.67 -12.68 22.06
N PHE A 242 -10.86 -12.56 23.36
CA PHE A 242 -10.68 -11.31 24.07
C PHE A 242 -9.23 -10.85 24.03
N GLU A 243 -8.28 -11.77 24.25
CA GLU A 243 -6.85 -11.49 24.16
C GLU A 243 -6.44 -11.08 22.74
N LEU A 244 -6.94 -11.78 21.72
CA LEU A 244 -6.69 -11.43 20.31
C LEU A 244 -7.21 -10.02 19.99
N SER A 245 -8.43 -9.70 20.45
CA SER A 245 -9.04 -8.37 20.26
C SER A 245 -8.23 -7.25 20.93
N GLN A 246 -7.69 -7.47 22.12
CA GLN A 246 -6.82 -6.50 22.81
C GLN A 246 -5.52 -6.26 22.04
N ILE A 247 -4.94 -7.33 21.49
CA ILE A 247 -3.72 -7.25 20.69
C ILE A 247 -3.96 -6.44 19.42
N GLU A 248 -5.06 -6.69 18.72
CA GLU A 248 -5.43 -5.97 17.49
C GLU A 248 -5.74 -4.49 17.73
N ALA A 249 -6.34 -4.15 18.87
CA ALA A 249 -6.58 -2.78 19.28
C ALA A 249 -5.30 -1.99 19.62
N GLY A 250 -4.11 -2.63 19.52
CA GLY A 250 -2.83 -2.00 19.90
C GLY A 250 -2.70 -1.76 21.41
N ALA A 251 -3.60 -2.32 22.22
CA ALA A 251 -3.61 -2.21 23.68
C ALA A 251 -2.52 -3.08 24.35
N ILE A 252 -1.53 -3.52 23.57
CA ILE A 252 -0.34 -4.13 24.15
C ILE A 252 0.48 -3.00 24.80
N GLU A 253 0.14 -2.66 26.05
CA GLU A 253 1.09 -1.93 26.87
C GLU A 253 2.40 -2.72 26.88
N VAL A 254 3.52 -2.02 26.59
CA VAL A 254 4.86 -2.59 26.73
C VAL A 254 5.04 -2.92 28.21
N GLU A 255 4.71 -4.16 28.55
CA GLU A 255 4.78 -4.64 29.93
C GLU A 255 6.24 -4.57 30.37
N ARG A 256 6.54 -3.63 31.26
CA ARG A 256 7.91 -3.38 31.78
C ARG A 256 8.39 -4.50 32.70
N ARG A 257 7.47 -5.34 33.18
CA ARG A 257 7.81 -6.48 34.04
C ARG A 257 8.52 -7.55 33.22
N ARG A 258 9.63 -8.05 33.74
CA ARG A 258 10.37 -9.17 33.16
C ARG A 258 10.35 -10.33 34.14
N VAL A 259 10.24 -11.53 33.60
CA VAL A 259 10.27 -12.81 34.33
C VAL A 259 11.37 -13.66 33.69
N ARG A 260 12.03 -14.48 34.47
CA ARG A 260 13.07 -15.37 33.94
C ARG A 260 12.44 -16.47 33.09
N LEU A 261 13.14 -16.88 32.03
CA LEU A 261 12.66 -17.92 31.11
C LEU A 261 12.42 -19.24 31.85
N ASP A 262 13.31 -19.63 32.77
CA ASP A 262 13.16 -20.87 33.54
C ASP A 262 11.90 -20.89 34.44
N GLU A 263 11.50 -19.75 35.01
CA GLU A 263 10.27 -19.62 35.76
C GLU A 263 9.04 -19.80 34.88
N ILE A 264 9.03 -19.20 33.70
CA ILE A 264 7.93 -19.33 32.72
C ILE A 264 7.82 -20.78 32.24
N VAL A 265 8.93 -21.37 31.81
CA VAL A 265 8.92 -22.73 31.26
C VAL A 265 8.52 -23.73 32.35
N ARG A 266 9.03 -23.60 33.56
CA ARG A 266 8.63 -24.45 34.70
C ARG A 266 7.13 -24.37 34.96
N LEU A 267 6.57 -23.15 35.03
CA LEU A 267 5.13 -22.94 35.25
C LEU A 267 4.30 -23.66 34.17
N VAL A 268 4.67 -23.51 32.92
CA VAL A 268 3.94 -24.10 31.78
C VAL A 268 4.09 -25.63 31.76
N VAL A 269 5.30 -26.15 31.96
CA VAL A 269 5.55 -27.60 32.01
C VAL A 269 4.72 -28.26 33.11
N THR A 270 4.70 -27.67 34.33
CA THR A 270 3.88 -28.18 35.44
C THR A 270 2.38 -28.20 35.10
N ALA A 271 1.90 -27.17 34.36
CA ALA A 271 0.49 -27.12 33.94
C ALA A 271 0.14 -28.17 32.87
N VAL A 272 1.08 -28.53 32.02
CA VAL A 272 0.89 -29.47 30.89
C VAL A 272 1.20 -30.92 31.27
N GLU A 273 2.00 -31.14 32.32
CA GLU A 273 2.44 -32.45 32.79
C GLU A 273 1.29 -33.48 33.01
N PRO A 274 0.13 -33.11 33.61
CA PRO A 274 -0.98 -34.06 33.74
C PRO A 274 -1.54 -34.55 32.40
N HIS A 275 -1.54 -33.70 31.39
CA HIS A 275 -2.02 -34.04 30.04
C HIS A 275 -1.01 -34.96 29.32
N ALA A 276 0.26 -34.71 29.49
CA ALA A 276 1.33 -35.55 28.95
C ALA A 276 1.36 -36.91 29.62
N ALA A 277 1.25 -36.97 30.96
CA ALA A 277 1.22 -38.20 31.76
C ALA A 277 0.03 -39.11 31.37
N ASN A 278 -1.16 -38.53 31.16
CA ASN A 278 -2.34 -39.27 30.71
C ASN A 278 -2.17 -39.95 29.34
N LYS A 279 -1.21 -39.48 28.54
CA LYS A 279 -0.85 -40.01 27.21
C LYS A 279 0.44 -40.83 27.20
N GLY A 280 1.12 -40.97 28.36
CA GLY A 280 2.41 -41.64 28.46
C GLY A 280 3.58 -40.90 27.81
N LEU A 281 3.46 -39.58 27.60
CA LEU A 281 4.49 -38.79 26.90
C LEU A 281 5.66 -38.43 27.82
N ALA A 282 6.87 -38.54 27.31
CA ALA A 282 8.07 -38.04 27.97
C ALA A 282 8.24 -36.54 27.73
N LEU A 283 8.17 -35.73 28.83
CA LEU A 283 8.48 -34.30 28.79
C LEU A 283 9.96 -34.07 29.13
N ARG A 284 10.68 -33.31 28.29
CA ARG A 284 12.09 -32.94 28.50
C ARG A 284 12.28 -31.43 28.43
N THR A 285 13.15 -30.88 29.25
CA THR A 285 13.46 -29.45 29.25
C THR A 285 14.96 -29.25 29.32
N ASP A 286 15.52 -28.54 28.34
CA ASP A 286 16.91 -28.11 28.34
C ASP A 286 16.97 -26.63 27.92
N LEU A 287 17.23 -25.76 28.86
CA LEU A 287 17.27 -24.30 28.64
C LEU A 287 18.70 -23.77 28.47
N GLY A 288 19.72 -24.65 28.58
CA GLY A 288 21.12 -24.28 28.40
C GLY A 288 21.47 -22.95 29.10
N GLY A 289 22.25 -22.12 28.43
CA GLY A 289 22.65 -20.77 28.90
C GLY A 289 21.56 -19.68 28.73
N ALA A 290 20.31 -20.05 28.45
CA ALA A 290 19.21 -19.10 28.29
C ALA A 290 18.24 -19.08 29.51
N ALA A 291 18.45 -19.93 30.50
CA ALA A 291 17.53 -20.13 31.62
C ALA A 291 17.21 -18.84 32.41
N ASP A 292 18.18 -17.99 32.61
CA ASP A 292 18.06 -16.72 33.36
C ASP A 292 17.61 -15.52 32.49
N ALA A 293 17.37 -15.75 31.22
CA ALA A 293 17.07 -14.67 30.28
C ALA A 293 15.74 -13.97 30.62
N PRO A 294 15.71 -12.62 30.60
CA PRO A 294 14.49 -11.87 30.88
C PRO A 294 13.48 -11.96 29.72
N CYS A 295 12.28 -12.36 30.01
CA CYS A 295 11.17 -12.50 29.08
C CYS A 295 9.94 -11.73 29.53
N SER A 296 9.04 -11.40 28.61
CA SER A 296 7.71 -10.89 28.95
C SER A 296 6.89 -12.01 29.63
N PRO A 297 6.11 -11.72 30.68
CA PRO A 297 5.19 -12.68 31.29
C PRO A 297 4.21 -13.30 30.28
N ARG A 298 3.87 -12.60 29.22
CA ARG A 298 2.99 -13.08 28.14
C ARG A 298 3.56 -14.30 27.40
N MET A 299 4.86 -14.56 27.48
CA MET A 299 5.48 -15.78 26.94
C MET A 299 4.95 -17.05 27.61
N THR A 300 4.39 -16.97 28.83
CA THR A 300 3.67 -18.08 29.47
C THR A 300 2.55 -18.59 28.55
N ARG A 301 1.77 -17.70 27.98
CA ARG A 301 0.67 -18.06 27.06
C ARG A 301 1.18 -18.67 25.75
N VAL A 302 2.27 -18.11 25.22
CA VAL A 302 2.91 -18.64 24.00
C VAL A 302 3.37 -20.08 24.23
N PHE A 303 4.17 -20.33 25.26
CA PHE A 303 4.69 -21.67 25.51
C PHE A 303 3.59 -22.64 25.93
N GLN A 304 2.55 -22.19 26.62
CA GLN A 304 1.39 -23.03 26.93
C GLN A 304 0.68 -23.49 25.65
N ASN A 305 0.45 -22.57 24.69
CA ASN A 305 -0.16 -22.90 23.40
C ASN A 305 0.71 -23.89 22.60
N LEU A 306 2.03 -23.65 22.55
CA LEU A 306 2.95 -24.53 21.83
C LEU A 306 3.04 -25.91 22.48
N LEU A 307 3.20 -25.98 23.79
CA LEU A 307 3.29 -27.26 24.51
C LEU A 307 1.99 -28.06 24.47
N MET A 308 0.84 -27.40 24.64
CA MET A 308 -0.46 -28.08 24.52
C MET A 308 -0.69 -28.59 23.09
N ASN A 309 -0.24 -27.85 22.10
CA ASN A 309 -0.28 -28.30 20.70
C ASN A 309 0.62 -29.53 20.49
N ALA A 310 1.85 -29.49 20.96
CA ALA A 310 2.79 -30.62 20.91
C ALA A 310 2.22 -31.85 21.59
N VAL A 311 1.70 -31.75 22.84
CA VAL A 311 1.07 -32.89 23.55
C VAL A 311 -0.15 -33.42 22.79
N ARG A 312 -0.92 -32.57 22.15
CA ARG A 312 -2.10 -32.99 21.37
C ARG A 312 -1.71 -33.86 20.17
N HIS A 313 -0.69 -33.43 19.41
CA HIS A 313 -0.29 -34.05 18.14
C HIS A 313 0.76 -35.17 18.30
N THR A 314 1.33 -35.36 19.47
CA THR A 314 2.23 -36.48 19.76
C THR A 314 1.42 -37.74 20.02
N PRO A 315 1.69 -38.89 19.40
CA PRO A 315 1.08 -40.16 19.72
C PRO A 315 1.46 -40.64 21.13
N ALA A 316 0.74 -41.64 21.67
CA ALA A 316 1.08 -42.26 22.94
C ALA A 316 2.52 -42.75 22.94
N ASP A 317 3.17 -42.72 24.12
CA ASP A 317 4.59 -43.09 24.31
C ASP A 317 5.62 -42.28 23.54
N GLY A 318 5.20 -41.12 22.95
CA GLY A 318 6.08 -40.18 22.29
C GLY A 318 6.79 -39.22 23.26
N SER A 319 7.45 -38.22 22.71
CA SER A 319 8.20 -37.22 23.49
C SER A 319 7.94 -35.81 23.06
N VAL A 320 7.94 -34.89 24.01
CA VAL A 320 7.90 -33.43 23.78
C VAL A 320 9.07 -32.80 24.51
N SER A 321 9.81 -31.93 23.86
CA SER A 321 10.96 -31.24 24.43
C SER A 321 10.86 -29.73 24.29
N VAL A 322 11.32 -29.02 25.33
CA VAL A 322 11.52 -27.58 25.32
C VAL A 322 13.02 -27.32 25.38
N LEU A 323 13.54 -26.73 24.32
CA LEU A 323 14.98 -26.45 24.17
C LEU A 323 15.16 -24.94 24.11
N ALA A 324 16.17 -24.39 24.79
CA ALA A 324 16.49 -23.00 24.64
C ALA A 324 18.00 -22.80 24.46
N LYS A 325 18.38 -21.85 23.63
CA LYS A 325 19.77 -21.43 23.44
C LYS A 325 19.87 -19.92 23.28
N ARG A 326 20.99 -19.38 23.73
CA ARG A 326 21.33 -17.97 23.52
C ARG A 326 22.07 -17.81 22.19
N ALA A 327 21.59 -16.93 21.33
CA ALA A 327 22.17 -16.62 20.01
C ALA A 327 22.48 -15.12 19.95
N GLY A 328 23.65 -14.73 20.47
CA GLY A 328 24.05 -13.32 20.57
C GLY A 328 23.09 -12.49 21.45
N ASN A 329 22.46 -11.49 20.87
CA ASN A 329 21.46 -10.63 21.54
C ASN A 329 20.00 -11.17 21.41
N ARG A 330 19.86 -12.46 21.15
CA ARG A 330 18.56 -13.13 21.02
C ARG A 330 18.54 -14.44 21.78
N ILE A 331 17.32 -14.88 22.13
CA ILE A 331 17.07 -16.18 22.71
C ILE A 331 16.22 -16.94 21.70
N GLU A 332 16.62 -18.15 21.38
CA GLU A 332 15.79 -19.09 20.63
C GLU A 332 15.23 -20.11 21.61
N VAL A 333 13.90 -20.24 21.65
CA VAL A 333 13.19 -21.29 22.39
C VAL A 333 12.47 -22.16 21.39
N ALA A 334 12.74 -23.45 21.40
CA ALA A 334 12.12 -24.43 20.52
C ALA A 334 11.25 -25.39 21.34
N VAL A 335 10.04 -25.65 20.87
CA VAL A 335 9.19 -26.74 21.33
C VAL A 335 9.17 -27.80 20.22
N GLU A 336 9.65 -28.99 20.56
CA GLU A 336 9.72 -30.11 19.62
C GLU A 336 8.82 -31.23 20.07
N ASP A 337 8.18 -31.89 19.13
CA ASP A 337 7.41 -33.10 19.35
C ASP A 337 7.90 -34.26 18.46
N SER A 338 7.45 -35.46 18.75
CA SER A 338 7.68 -36.68 17.98
C SER A 338 6.40 -37.16 17.27
N GLY A 339 5.55 -36.24 16.88
CA GLY A 339 4.30 -36.53 16.18
C GLY A 339 4.48 -36.76 14.68
N ASP A 340 3.39 -36.65 13.92
CA ASP A 340 3.38 -36.85 12.46
C ASP A 340 4.06 -35.71 11.67
N GLY A 341 4.43 -34.61 12.34
CA GLY A 341 4.96 -33.40 11.69
C GLY A 341 3.87 -32.56 11.04
N LEU A 342 4.29 -31.65 10.18
CA LEU A 342 3.43 -30.68 9.47
C LEU A 342 3.56 -30.91 7.96
N ALA A 343 2.48 -30.84 7.23
CA ALA A 343 2.56 -30.84 5.77
C ALA A 343 3.16 -29.50 5.28
N ASP A 344 3.95 -29.55 4.20
CA ASP A 344 4.60 -28.33 3.65
C ASP A 344 3.60 -27.23 3.31
N ALA A 345 2.41 -27.61 2.82
CA ALA A 345 1.33 -26.68 2.52
C ALA A 345 0.74 -25.99 3.76
N ASP A 346 0.92 -26.56 4.94
CA ASP A 346 0.38 -26.05 6.22
C ASP A 346 1.35 -25.10 6.93
N LEU A 347 2.66 -25.19 6.64
CA LEU A 347 3.73 -24.47 7.37
C LEU A 347 3.52 -22.96 7.44
N GLU A 348 3.03 -22.35 6.38
CA GLU A 348 2.76 -20.91 6.33
C GLU A 348 1.42 -20.56 7.00
N ARG A 349 0.45 -21.47 6.93
CA ARG A 349 -0.94 -21.23 7.32
C ARG A 349 -1.29 -21.60 8.75
N ILE A 350 -0.48 -22.45 9.41
CA ILE A 350 -0.77 -22.89 10.80
C ILE A 350 -0.85 -21.76 11.83
N PHE A 351 -0.32 -20.60 11.49
CA PHE A 351 -0.40 -19.39 12.31
C PHE A 351 -1.56 -18.46 11.91
N GLU A 352 -2.34 -18.82 10.90
CA GLU A 352 -3.57 -18.10 10.56
C GLU A 352 -4.65 -18.41 11.62
N PRO A 353 -5.44 -17.42 12.06
CA PRO A 353 -6.56 -17.68 12.96
C PRO A 353 -7.52 -18.73 12.38
N PHE A 354 -7.95 -19.68 13.22
CA PHE A 354 -8.87 -20.78 12.87
C PHE A 354 -8.34 -21.78 11.85
N TYR A 355 -7.11 -21.64 11.41
CA TYR A 355 -6.53 -22.63 10.53
C TYR A 355 -6.37 -23.95 11.29
N ARG A 356 -6.83 -25.02 10.65
CA ARG A 356 -6.68 -26.39 11.12
C ARG A 356 -6.27 -27.22 9.91
N GLY A 357 -5.18 -27.93 10.01
CA GLY A 357 -4.80 -28.92 9.01
C GLY A 357 -5.93 -29.94 8.77
N ASP A 358 -5.62 -31.19 8.47
CA ASP A 358 -6.64 -32.22 8.21
C ASP A 358 -7.68 -32.29 9.35
N PRO A 359 -8.97 -32.01 9.09
CA PRO A 359 -10.05 -32.04 10.10
C PRO A 359 -10.20 -33.41 10.77
N ALA A 360 -9.82 -34.49 10.09
CA ALA A 360 -9.88 -35.85 10.62
C ALA A 360 -8.82 -36.14 11.71
N ARG A 361 -7.72 -35.36 11.71
CA ARG A 361 -6.61 -35.51 12.66
C ARG A 361 -6.58 -34.42 13.74
N SER A 362 -7.37 -33.36 13.55
CA SER A 362 -7.40 -32.22 14.47
C SER A 362 -8.38 -32.48 15.62
N GLY A 363 -7.88 -32.73 16.80
CA GLY A 363 -8.68 -32.84 18.02
C GLY A 363 -9.41 -31.51 18.37
N PRO A 364 -10.14 -31.45 19.50
CA PRO A 364 -10.91 -30.25 19.86
C PRO A 364 -10.02 -29.04 20.10
N GLY A 365 -10.35 -27.91 19.43
CA GLY A 365 -9.64 -26.62 19.58
C GLY A 365 -10.00 -25.68 18.45
N ALA A 366 -10.15 -24.38 18.76
CA ALA A 366 -10.62 -23.34 17.84
C ALA A 366 -9.59 -22.88 16.79
N GLY A 367 -8.38 -23.45 16.75
CA GLY A 367 -7.31 -22.98 15.83
C GLY A 367 -6.78 -21.58 16.15
N LEU A 368 -7.07 -21.05 17.34
CA LEU A 368 -6.63 -19.69 17.76
C LEU A 368 -5.28 -19.68 18.46
N GLY A 369 -4.88 -20.78 19.12
CA GLY A 369 -3.70 -20.80 19.99
C GLY A 369 -2.39 -20.46 19.28
N LEU A 370 -2.13 -20.99 18.08
CA LEU A 370 -0.92 -20.67 17.30
C LEU A 370 -0.95 -19.25 16.74
N ALA A 371 -2.11 -18.78 16.29
CA ALA A 371 -2.29 -17.40 15.83
C ALA A 371 -2.03 -16.41 16.97
N LEU A 372 -2.58 -16.67 18.15
CA LEU A 372 -2.34 -15.86 19.35
C LEU A 372 -0.87 -15.89 19.75
N ALA A 373 -0.22 -17.06 19.72
CA ALA A 373 1.20 -17.18 20.01
C ALA A 373 2.05 -16.31 19.06
N LYS A 374 1.74 -16.32 17.76
CA LYS A 374 2.42 -15.48 16.76
C LYS A 374 2.23 -13.99 17.06
N ARG A 375 1.01 -13.55 17.32
CA ARG A 375 0.72 -12.15 17.64
C ARG A 375 1.44 -11.66 18.90
N ILE A 376 1.47 -12.48 19.95
CA ILE A 376 2.20 -12.14 21.19
C ILE A 376 3.70 -12.04 20.93
N VAL A 377 4.29 -12.99 20.19
CA VAL A 377 5.72 -13.01 19.87
C VAL A 377 6.10 -11.80 19.02
N GLU A 378 5.33 -11.49 17.99
CA GLU A 378 5.53 -10.30 17.14
C GLU A 378 5.37 -9.00 17.93
N GLY A 379 4.40 -8.93 18.86
CA GLY A 379 4.17 -7.78 19.72
C GLY A 379 5.32 -7.47 20.69
N VAL A 380 6.14 -8.46 21.04
CA VAL A 380 7.37 -8.27 21.82
C VAL A 380 8.64 -8.12 20.96
N GLY A 381 8.48 -7.97 19.64
CA GLY A 381 9.60 -7.80 18.69
C GLY A 381 10.32 -9.11 18.36
N GLY A 382 9.70 -10.26 18.63
CA GLY A 382 10.20 -11.59 18.31
C GLY A 382 9.74 -12.11 16.96
N ARG A 383 10.09 -13.37 16.67
CA ARG A 383 9.62 -14.13 15.50
C ARG A 383 9.30 -15.56 15.91
N ILE A 384 8.24 -16.12 15.36
CA ILE A 384 7.87 -17.53 15.49
C ILE A 384 7.91 -18.21 14.12
N SER A 385 8.37 -19.45 14.07
CA SER A 385 8.37 -20.30 12.88
C SER A 385 8.09 -21.74 13.26
N ALA A 386 7.73 -22.55 12.28
CA ALA A 386 7.54 -23.99 12.43
C ALA A 386 8.22 -24.74 11.28
N GLU A 387 8.70 -25.92 11.57
CA GLU A 387 9.32 -26.83 10.60
C GLU A 387 8.99 -28.28 10.96
N THR A 388 9.02 -29.15 9.95
CA THR A 388 8.95 -30.61 10.15
C THR A 388 10.35 -31.14 10.31
N LYS A 389 10.59 -31.94 11.35
CA LYS A 389 11.90 -32.55 11.61
C LYS A 389 12.16 -33.68 10.64
N ALA A 390 13.43 -33.85 10.25
CA ALA A 390 13.84 -34.93 9.36
C ALA A 390 13.54 -36.33 9.93
N GLU A 391 13.54 -36.47 11.26
CA GLU A 391 13.27 -37.71 12.00
C GLU A 391 11.77 -37.92 12.31
N GLY A 392 10.90 -37.03 11.81
CA GLY A 392 9.49 -36.95 12.14
C GLY A 392 9.21 -36.02 13.33
N GLY A 393 7.95 -35.55 13.41
CA GLY A 393 7.51 -34.57 14.40
C GLY A 393 7.67 -33.13 13.92
N ALA A 394 7.12 -32.20 14.70
CA ALA A 394 7.20 -30.77 14.43
C ALA A 394 8.17 -30.06 15.39
N ARG A 395 8.72 -28.95 14.94
CA ARG A 395 9.50 -28.02 15.73
C ARG A 395 8.95 -26.61 15.56
N PHE A 396 8.56 -26.01 16.65
CA PHE A 396 8.14 -24.61 16.74
C PHE A 396 9.25 -23.79 17.39
N SER A 397 9.81 -22.85 16.67
CA SER A 397 10.92 -22.01 17.13
C SER A 397 10.44 -20.57 17.38
N VAL A 398 10.73 -20.05 18.56
CA VAL A 398 10.44 -18.68 18.99
C VAL A 398 11.75 -17.95 19.21
N LEU A 399 11.99 -16.90 18.45
CA LEU A 399 13.17 -16.06 18.55
C LEU A 399 12.81 -14.73 19.22
N LEU A 400 13.35 -14.47 20.40
CA LEU A 400 13.07 -13.29 21.21
C LEU A 400 14.30 -12.38 21.30
N PRO A 401 14.16 -11.04 21.28
CA PRO A 401 15.25 -10.14 21.59
C PRO A 401 15.57 -10.21 23.10
N VAL A 402 16.85 -10.25 23.45
CA VAL A 402 17.31 -10.01 24.83
C VAL A 402 17.33 -8.50 25.02
N GLN A 403 16.36 -7.97 25.73
CA GLN A 403 16.26 -6.54 26.06
C GLN A 403 16.84 -6.28 27.44
#